data_c193c2228883b2dce55448d25c0a4a0f
#
_entry.id   c193c2228883b2dce55448d25c0a4a0f
#
_cell.length_a   1.000
_cell.length_b   1.000
_cell.length_c   1.000
_cell.angle_alpha   90.00
_cell.angle_beta   90.00
_cell.angle_gamma   90.00
#
_symmetry.space_group_name_H-M   'P 1'
#
loop_
_entity.id
_entity.type
_entity.pdbx_description
1 polymer ?
#
loop_
_entity_poly.entity_id
_entity_poly.type
_entity_poly.pdbx_seq_one_letter_code
_entity_poly.pdbx_strand_id
1 'polypeptide(L)'
;ILGNDKDVEAAVYAAKKAFNIFSNFSKGDRLKLLENLLLVMEKRFEDLAKSMTKEMGAPIKFSRNSQADSGIGHLKGFIESLKKQPQREVISNGDILVREPIGVCALITPWNWPINQITLKVIPALAVGCTCILKPSEHTPLSAKIFSEIIEEAGYPPGVFNLINGDGPTVGTLLSKHKDVDM
;
A
#
# COMPACT_ATOMS: atom_id res chain seq x y z
N ILE A 1 -16.18 12.74 3.05
CA ILE A 1 -15.53 13.62 4.07
C ILE A 1 -14.06 13.67 3.69
N LEU A 2 -13.50 14.87 3.59
CA LEU A 2 -12.06 15.08 3.39
C LEU A 2 -11.37 15.12 4.76
N GLY A 3 -10.20 14.52 4.85
CA GLY A 3 -9.37 14.54 6.04
C GLY A 3 -8.76 15.91 6.30
N ASN A 4 -8.30 16.10 7.51
CA ASN A 4 -7.67 17.31 8.02
C ASN A 4 -6.37 16.97 8.79
N ASP A 5 -5.78 17.96 9.44
CA ASP A 5 -4.56 17.81 10.23
C ASP A 5 -4.66 16.76 11.35
N LYS A 6 -5.80 16.70 12.06
CA LYS A 6 -6.01 15.70 13.11
C LYS A 6 -6.06 14.28 12.57
N ASP A 7 -6.64 14.10 11.37
CA ASP A 7 -6.68 12.79 10.72
C ASP A 7 -5.29 12.35 10.27
N VAL A 8 -4.47 13.30 9.79
CA VAL A 8 -3.05 13.03 9.44
C VAL A 8 -2.24 12.64 10.67
N GLU A 9 -2.35 13.42 11.75
CA GLU A 9 -1.66 13.10 13.02
C GLU A 9 -2.06 11.71 13.55
N ALA A 10 -3.35 11.40 13.53
CA ALA A 10 -3.86 10.10 13.99
C ALA A 10 -3.31 8.94 13.15
N ALA A 11 -3.27 9.09 11.82
CA ALA A 11 -2.75 8.06 10.93
C ALA A 11 -1.24 7.88 11.06
N VAL A 12 -0.48 8.97 11.17
CA VAL A 12 0.98 8.90 11.39
C VAL A 12 1.28 8.26 12.74
N TYR A 13 0.57 8.64 13.80
CA TYR A 13 0.72 8.01 15.10
C TYR A 13 0.43 6.50 15.06
N ALA A 14 -0.67 6.08 14.41
CA ALA A 14 -1.01 4.68 14.25
C ALA A 14 0.05 3.90 13.45
N ALA A 15 0.51 4.47 12.33
CA ALA A 15 1.55 3.88 11.49
C ALA A 15 2.87 3.71 12.26
N LYS A 16 3.29 4.75 13.00
CA LYS A 16 4.52 4.72 13.79
C LYS A 16 4.47 3.69 14.92
N LYS A 17 3.33 3.60 15.61
CA LYS A 17 3.11 2.58 16.64
C LYS A 17 3.14 1.16 16.07
N ALA A 18 2.49 0.94 14.92
CA ALA A 18 2.47 -0.36 14.25
C ALA A 18 3.85 -0.75 13.70
N PHE A 19 4.66 0.22 13.25
CA PHE A 19 6.01 0.00 12.73
C PHE A 19 6.91 -0.71 13.75
N ASN A 20 6.83 -0.37 15.02
CA ASN A 20 7.65 -1.00 16.08
C ASN A 20 7.44 -2.52 16.17
N ILE A 21 6.29 -3.01 15.71
CA ILE A 21 5.96 -4.44 15.70
C ILE A 21 6.18 -5.02 14.30
N PHE A 22 5.62 -4.40 13.29
CA PHE A 22 5.58 -4.92 11.92
C PHE A 22 6.97 -4.98 11.27
N SER A 23 7.87 -4.04 11.57
CA SER A 23 9.26 -4.04 11.09
C SER A 23 10.04 -5.28 11.52
N ASN A 24 9.63 -5.92 12.62
CA ASN A 24 10.24 -7.14 13.15
C ASN A 24 9.62 -8.44 12.60
N PHE A 25 8.59 -8.35 11.75
CA PHE A 25 8.03 -9.54 11.11
C PHE A 25 9.09 -10.22 10.24
N SER A 26 9.17 -11.53 10.34
CA SER A 26 10.05 -12.30 9.48
C SER A 26 9.67 -12.14 8.00
N LYS A 27 10.60 -12.41 7.09
CA LYS A 27 10.30 -12.48 5.65
C LYS A 27 9.16 -13.47 5.37
N GLY A 28 9.11 -14.59 6.09
CA GLY A 28 8.05 -15.60 5.98
C GLY A 28 6.68 -15.07 6.38
N ASP A 29 6.59 -14.32 7.48
CA ASP A 29 5.33 -13.72 7.94
C ASP A 29 4.80 -12.68 6.94
N ARG A 30 5.70 -11.84 6.41
CA ARG A 30 5.33 -10.85 5.38
C ARG A 30 4.90 -11.51 4.07
N LEU A 31 5.56 -12.59 3.64
CA LEU A 31 5.13 -13.36 2.47
C LEU A 31 3.75 -13.94 2.66
N LYS A 32 3.47 -14.52 3.82
CA LYS A 32 2.13 -15.07 4.14
C LYS A 32 1.04 -14.01 4.08
N LEU A 33 1.31 -12.81 4.61
CA LEU A 33 0.36 -11.69 4.51
C LEU A 33 0.13 -11.24 3.06
N LEU A 34 1.19 -11.17 2.24
CA LEU A 34 1.05 -10.84 0.82
C LEU A 34 0.30 -11.92 0.04
N GLU A 35 0.51 -13.20 0.35
CA GLU A 35 -0.23 -14.31 -0.25
C GLU A 35 -1.71 -14.28 0.16
N ASN A 36 -2.03 -13.99 1.42
CA ASN A 36 -3.41 -13.75 1.85
C ASN A 36 -4.03 -12.55 1.13
N LEU A 37 -3.28 -11.46 0.99
CA LEU A 37 -3.72 -10.26 0.27
C LEU A 37 -4.07 -10.60 -1.18
N LEU A 38 -3.28 -11.44 -1.84
CA LEU A 38 -3.55 -11.91 -3.20
C LEU A 38 -4.87 -12.67 -3.27
N LEU A 39 -5.10 -13.61 -2.36
CA LEU A 39 -6.35 -14.38 -2.31
C LEU A 39 -7.58 -13.46 -2.13
N VAL A 40 -7.49 -12.48 -1.24
CA VAL A 40 -8.60 -11.55 -1.02
C VAL A 40 -8.79 -10.61 -2.22
N MET A 41 -7.71 -10.10 -2.82
CA MET A 41 -7.80 -9.27 -4.03
C MET A 41 -8.44 -10.03 -5.19
N GLU A 42 -8.07 -11.30 -5.42
CA GLU A 42 -8.69 -12.13 -6.46
C GLU A 42 -10.18 -12.36 -6.17
N LYS A 43 -10.57 -12.60 -4.91
CA LYS A 43 -11.98 -12.74 -4.50
C LYS A 43 -12.77 -11.43 -4.70
N ARG A 44 -12.17 -10.28 -4.43
CA ARG A 44 -12.77 -8.94 -4.53
C ARG A 44 -12.51 -8.25 -5.89
N PHE A 45 -12.02 -9.00 -6.88
CA PHE A 45 -11.63 -8.46 -8.19
C PHE A 45 -12.72 -7.66 -8.89
N GLU A 46 -13.95 -8.18 -8.90
CA GLU A 46 -15.10 -7.51 -9.52
C GLU A 46 -15.51 -6.22 -8.81
N ASP A 47 -15.35 -6.16 -7.49
CA ASP A 47 -15.62 -4.93 -6.73
C ASP A 47 -14.64 -3.82 -7.14
N LEU A 48 -13.35 -4.17 -7.25
CA LEU A 48 -12.32 -3.25 -7.73
C LEU A 48 -12.60 -2.79 -9.18
N ALA A 49 -12.90 -3.70 -10.10
CA ALA A 49 -13.19 -3.36 -11.49
C ALA A 49 -14.41 -2.43 -11.60
N LYS A 50 -15.50 -2.74 -10.89
CA LYS A 50 -16.71 -1.91 -10.89
C LYS A 50 -16.50 -0.55 -10.25
N SER A 51 -15.69 -0.45 -9.18
CA SER A 51 -15.38 0.83 -8.56
C SER A 51 -14.64 1.76 -9.51
N MET A 52 -13.64 1.26 -10.23
CA MET A 52 -12.88 2.05 -11.22
C MET A 52 -13.77 2.51 -12.39
N THR A 53 -14.69 1.67 -12.86
CA THR A 53 -15.69 2.09 -13.84
C THR A 53 -16.56 3.23 -13.30
N LYS A 54 -16.98 3.13 -12.02
CA LYS A 54 -17.87 4.11 -11.40
C LYS A 54 -17.18 5.44 -11.13
N GLU A 55 -15.93 5.43 -10.64
CA GLU A 55 -15.25 6.65 -10.18
C GLU A 55 -14.49 7.39 -11.28
N MET A 56 -13.94 6.68 -12.27
CA MET A 56 -13.17 7.31 -13.34
C MET A 56 -13.77 7.17 -14.74
N GLY A 57 -14.91 6.49 -14.88
CA GLY A 57 -15.59 6.34 -16.17
C GLY A 57 -14.94 5.36 -17.14
N ALA A 58 -14.01 4.53 -16.70
CA ALA A 58 -13.38 3.52 -17.56
C ALA A 58 -14.39 2.46 -18.00
N PRO A 59 -14.39 2.03 -19.28
CA PRO A 59 -15.23 0.92 -19.72
C PRO A 59 -14.99 -0.32 -18.86
N ILE A 60 -16.05 -1.01 -18.43
CA ILE A 60 -15.92 -2.17 -17.51
C ILE A 60 -14.99 -3.25 -18.03
N LYS A 61 -14.96 -3.50 -19.33
CA LYS A 61 -14.04 -4.45 -19.97
C LYS A 61 -12.58 -4.03 -19.76
N PHE A 62 -12.28 -2.74 -19.89
CA PHE A 62 -10.95 -2.20 -19.63
C PHE A 62 -10.60 -2.22 -18.13
N SER A 63 -11.58 -1.89 -17.28
CA SER A 63 -11.39 -1.96 -15.82
C SER A 63 -11.06 -3.36 -15.35
N ARG A 64 -11.66 -4.40 -15.94
CA ARG A 64 -11.33 -5.81 -15.65
C ARG A 64 -9.96 -6.20 -16.22
N ASN A 65 -9.81 -6.11 -17.54
CA ASN A 65 -8.72 -6.75 -18.27
C ASN A 65 -7.39 -5.99 -18.21
N SER A 66 -7.39 -4.78 -17.65
CA SER A 66 -6.19 -3.95 -17.57
C SER A 66 -6.02 -3.35 -16.18
N GLN A 67 -7.01 -2.61 -15.68
CA GLN A 67 -6.80 -1.83 -14.46
C GLN A 67 -6.78 -2.70 -13.19
N ALA A 68 -7.78 -3.53 -12.96
CA ALA A 68 -7.82 -4.43 -11.81
C ALA A 68 -6.75 -5.54 -11.94
N ASP A 69 -6.57 -6.07 -13.15
CA ASP A 69 -5.57 -7.11 -13.44
C ASP A 69 -4.15 -6.63 -13.17
N SER A 70 -3.82 -5.35 -13.45
CA SER A 70 -2.49 -4.80 -13.14
C SER A 70 -2.17 -4.85 -11.65
N GLY A 71 -3.15 -4.61 -10.77
CA GLY A 71 -2.96 -4.72 -9.33
C GLY A 71 -2.60 -6.14 -8.86
N ILE A 72 -3.29 -7.13 -9.42
CA ILE A 72 -2.98 -8.56 -9.19
C ILE A 72 -1.58 -8.90 -9.72
N GLY A 73 -1.25 -8.43 -10.93
CA GLY A 73 0.06 -8.64 -11.55
C GLY A 73 1.20 -8.08 -10.70
N HIS A 74 1.05 -6.86 -10.17
CA HIS A 74 2.04 -6.25 -9.29
C HIS A 74 2.24 -7.07 -8.01
N LEU A 75 1.15 -7.48 -7.36
CA LEU A 75 1.24 -8.26 -6.13
C LEU A 75 1.95 -9.60 -6.36
N LYS A 76 1.63 -10.33 -7.43
CA LYS A 76 2.35 -11.55 -7.83
C LYS A 76 3.84 -11.27 -8.07
N GLY A 77 4.16 -10.20 -8.78
CA GLY A 77 5.55 -9.80 -9.04
C GLY A 77 6.34 -9.48 -7.77
N PHE A 78 5.75 -8.74 -6.83
CA PHE A 78 6.42 -8.41 -5.56
C PHE A 78 6.55 -9.62 -4.63
N ILE A 79 5.60 -10.54 -4.60
CA ILE A 79 5.72 -11.81 -3.87
C ILE A 79 6.95 -12.59 -4.40
N GLU A 80 7.06 -12.76 -5.71
CA GLU A 80 8.20 -13.46 -6.32
C GLU A 80 9.53 -12.73 -6.11
N SER A 81 9.54 -11.41 -6.15
CA SER A 81 10.72 -10.60 -5.86
C SER A 81 11.16 -10.76 -4.40
N LEU A 82 10.22 -10.70 -3.45
CA LEU A 82 10.51 -10.88 -2.03
C LEU A 82 11.04 -12.29 -1.74
N LYS A 83 10.48 -13.34 -2.37
CA LYS A 83 11.00 -14.72 -2.22
C LYS A 83 12.49 -14.81 -2.59
N LYS A 84 12.90 -14.15 -3.65
CA LYS A 84 14.27 -14.20 -4.17
C LYS A 84 15.26 -13.28 -3.45
N GLN A 85 14.77 -12.16 -2.89
CA GLN A 85 15.64 -11.16 -2.30
C GLN A 85 16.16 -11.59 -0.92
N PRO A 86 17.49 -11.68 -0.72
CA PRO A 86 18.05 -11.94 0.60
C PRO A 86 17.92 -10.69 1.48
N GLN A 87 17.62 -10.86 2.76
CA GLN A 87 17.64 -9.75 3.73
C GLN A 87 19.07 -9.33 4.07
N ARG A 88 20.00 -10.30 4.01
CA ARG A 88 21.41 -10.08 4.29
C ARG A 88 22.24 -10.85 3.25
N GLU A 89 23.24 -10.20 2.69
CA GLU A 89 24.14 -10.81 1.72
C GLU A 89 25.58 -10.26 1.86
N VAL A 90 26.55 -11.08 1.55
CA VAL A 90 27.95 -10.64 1.43
C VAL A 90 28.19 -10.18 0.00
N ILE A 91 28.65 -8.95 -0.18
CA ILE A 91 28.97 -8.39 -1.48
C ILE A 91 30.44 -8.64 -1.86
N SER A 92 30.82 -8.34 -3.11
CA SER A 92 32.11 -8.75 -3.70
C SER A 92 33.37 -8.28 -2.97
N ASN A 93 33.29 -7.21 -2.20
CA ASN A 93 34.41 -6.69 -1.40
C ASN A 93 34.48 -7.28 0.04
N GLY A 94 33.56 -8.19 0.37
CA GLY A 94 33.47 -8.82 1.69
C GLY A 94 32.58 -8.09 2.70
N ASP A 95 32.03 -6.92 2.36
CA ASP A 95 31.07 -6.21 3.20
C ASP A 95 29.72 -6.92 3.25
N ILE A 96 28.96 -6.63 4.29
CA ILE A 96 27.62 -7.21 4.48
C ILE A 96 26.59 -6.15 4.16
N LEU A 97 25.76 -6.41 3.13
CA LEU A 97 24.57 -5.62 2.83
C LEU A 97 23.38 -6.14 3.64
N VAL A 98 22.79 -5.27 4.45
CA VAL A 98 21.57 -5.56 5.21
C VAL A 98 20.44 -4.67 4.69
N ARG A 99 19.28 -5.27 4.42
CA ARG A 99 18.07 -4.55 3.98
C ARG A 99 17.09 -4.44 5.15
N GLU A 100 16.78 -3.21 5.53
CA GLU A 100 15.89 -2.90 6.65
C GLU A 100 14.75 -1.99 6.17
N PRO A 101 13.55 -2.08 6.80
CA PRO A 101 12.45 -1.16 6.50
C PRO A 101 12.82 0.27 6.92
N ILE A 102 12.52 1.25 6.07
CA ILE A 102 12.89 2.65 6.32
C ILE A 102 12.01 3.31 7.40
N GLY A 103 10.76 2.87 7.57
CA GLY A 103 9.84 3.48 8.54
C GLY A 103 8.41 3.61 8.04
N VAL A 104 7.82 4.77 8.29
CA VAL A 104 6.49 5.19 7.87
C VAL A 104 6.55 5.80 6.48
N CYS A 105 5.81 5.24 5.53
CA CYS A 105 5.76 5.71 4.14
C CYS A 105 4.43 6.42 3.85
N ALA A 106 4.48 7.69 3.41
CA ALA A 106 3.33 8.41 2.87
C ALA A 106 3.23 8.19 1.37
N LEU A 107 2.13 7.61 0.93
CA LEU A 107 1.91 7.17 -0.44
C LEU A 107 0.79 7.99 -1.08
N ILE A 108 1.15 8.93 -1.96
CA ILE A 108 0.21 9.81 -2.66
C ILE A 108 0.04 9.30 -4.09
N THR A 109 -1.20 9.04 -4.50
CA THR A 109 -1.49 8.43 -5.81
C THR A 109 -2.43 9.27 -6.68
N PRO A 110 -2.21 9.29 -8.01
CA PRO A 110 -3.09 9.94 -8.96
C PRO A 110 -4.35 9.10 -9.27
N TRP A 111 -5.27 9.67 -10.05
CA TRP A 111 -6.60 9.10 -10.35
C TRP A 111 -6.65 8.19 -11.60
N ASN A 112 -5.71 8.31 -12.50
CA ASN A 112 -5.81 7.75 -13.87
C ASN A 112 -5.68 6.21 -13.95
N TRP A 113 -5.03 5.58 -12.97
CA TRP A 113 -4.88 4.13 -12.81
C TRP A 113 -4.92 3.76 -11.32
N PRO A 114 -6.08 3.86 -10.65
CA PRO A 114 -6.15 3.86 -9.18
C PRO A 114 -5.47 2.65 -8.53
N ILE A 115 -5.91 1.43 -8.82
CA ILE A 115 -5.35 0.21 -8.20
C ILE A 115 -3.90 -0.03 -8.63
N ASN A 116 -3.55 0.23 -9.88
CA ASN A 116 -2.18 0.16 -10.36
C ASN A 116 -1.25 1.03 -9.50
N GLN A 117 -1.60 2.30 -9.32
CA GLN A 117 -0.79 3.26 -8.57
C GLN A 117 -0.71 2.92 -7.07
N ILE A 118 -1.80 2.42 -6.50
CA ILE A 118 -1.85 1.98 -5.11
C ILE A 118 -0.92 0.78 -4.90
N THR A 119 -1.09 -0.26 -5.70
CA THR A 119 -0.32 -1.52 -5.53
C THR A 119 1.16 -1.35 -5.79
N LEU A 120 1.56 -0.51 -6.77
CA LEU A 120 2.97 -0.19 -7.03
C LEU A 120 3.69 0.48 -5.86
N LYS A 121 2.97 1.09 -4.92
CA LYS A 121 3.54 1.79 -3.77
C LYS A 121 3.33 1.01 -2.46
N VAL A 122 2.09 0.57 -2.21
CA VAL A 122 1.73 -0.11 -0.96
C VAL A 122 2.41 -1.48 -0.85
N ILE A 123 2.36 -2.28 -1.92
CA ILE A 123 2.87 -3.66 -1.86
C ILE A 123 4.38 -3.71 -1.55
N PRO A 124 5.26 -2.98 -2.26
CA PRO A 124 6.68 -3.01 -1.94
C PRO A 124 7.00 -2.48 -0.54
N ALA A 125 6.28 -1.44 -0.05
CA ALA A 125 6.46 -0.94 1.30
C ALA A 125 6.11 -2.00 2.36
N LEU A 126 4.94 -2.66 2.22
CA LEU A 126 4.54 -3.75 3.11
C LEU A 126 5.47 -4.97 3.00
N ALA A 127 5.93 -5.30 1.80
CA ALA A 127 6.83 -6.43 1.55
C ALA A 127 8.15 -6.30 2.33
N VAL A 128 8.68 -5.09 2.46
CA VAL A 128 9.94 -4.85 3.20
C VAL A 128 9.74 -4.57 4.68
N GLY A 129 8.50 -4.44 5.17
CA GLY A 129 8.19 -4.23 6.58
C GLY A 129 7.95 -2.77 6.98
N CYS A 130 7.76 -1.87 6.03
CA CYS A 130 7.32 -0.49 6.28
C CYS A 130 5.82 -0.44 6.61
N THR A 131 5.40 0.59 7.32
CA THR A 131 3.99 0.94 7.48
C THR A 131 3.60 2.04 6.50
N CYS A 132 2.31 2.09 6.14
CA CYS A 132 1.84 2.93 5.04
C CYS A 132 0.71 3.86 5.46
N ILE A 133 0.75 5.08 4.91
CA ILE A 133 -0.38 6.02 4.91
C ILE A 133 -0.68 6.34 3.45
N LEU A 134 -1.80 5.86 2.95
CA LEU A 134 -2.24 6.11 1.58
C LEU A 134 -3.15 7.32 1.52
N LYS A 135 -2.78 8.30 0.69
CA LYS A 135 -3.67 9.37 0.23
C LYS A 135 -3.96 9.15 -1.26
N PRO A 136 -5.10 8.55 -1.61
CA PRO A 136 -5.50 8.47 -3.02
C PRO A 136 -5.92 9.85 -3.54
N SER A 137 -6.01 9.98 -4.86
CA SER A 137 -6.67 11.16 -5.45
C SER A 137 -8.10 11.26 -4.93
N GLU A 138 -8.54 12.47 -4.66
CA GLU A 138 -9.93 12.81 -4.29
C GLU A 138 -10.94 12.43 -5.39
N HIS A 139 -10.48 12.25 -6.62
CA HIS A 139 -11.31 11.83 -7.75
C HIS A 139 -11.58 10.31 -7.78
N THR A 140 -10.76 9.51 -7.12
CA THR A 140 -10.86 8.04 -7.14
C THR A 140 -10.73 7.42 -5.73
N PRO A 141 -11.62 7.75 -4.80
CA PRO A 141 -11.55 7.25 -3.43
C PRO A 141 -12.16 5.85 -3.25
N LEU A 142 -13.01 5.38 -4.17
CA LEU A 142 -13.78 4.14 -3.97
C LEU A 142 -12.90 2.90 -4.08
N SER A 143 -12.04 2.82 -5.09
CA SER A 143 -11.09 1.71 -5.24
C SER A 143 -10.10 1.66 -4.08
N ALA A 144 -9.64 2.81 -3.58
CA ALA A 144 -8.78 2.89 -2.40
C ALA A 144 -9.48 2.41 -1.13
N LYS A 145 -10.77 2.74 -0.96
CA LYS A 145 -11.60 2.24 0.15
C LYS A 145 -11.74 0.72 0.09
N ILE A 146 -12.09 0.16 -1.07
CA ILE A 146 -12.18 -1.30 -1.26
C ILE A 146 -10.82 -1.94 -0.98
N PHE A 147 -9.72 -1.34 -1.42
CA PHE A 147 -8.39 -1.86 -1.14
C PHE A 147 -8.06 -1.85 0.37
N SER A 148 -8.51 -0.83 1.12
CA SER A 148 -8.33 -0.81 2.57
C SER A 148 -9.10 -1.95 3.28
N GLU A 149 -10.31 -2.25 2.81
CA GLU A 149 -11.09 -3.39 3.29
C GLU A 149 -10.38 -4.73 2.98
N ILE A 150 -9.80 -4.84 1.78
CA ILE A 150 -9.02 -6.02 1.36
C ILE A 150 -7.78 -6.22 2.24
N ILE A 151 -7.07 -5.15 2.61
CA ILE A 151 -5.93 -5.21 3.55
C ILE A 151 -6.36 -5.74 4.92
N GLU A 152 -7.51 -5.27 5.42
CA GLU A 152 -8.08 -5.75 6.70
C GLU A 152 -8.51 -7.23 6.60
N GLU A 153 -9.24 -7.61 5.55
CA GLU A 153 -9.64 -9.01 5.29
C GLU A 153 -8.43 -9.95 5.15
N ALA A 154 -7.30 -9.46 4.62
CA ALA A 154 -6.06 -10.23 4.48
C ALA A 154 -5.31 -10.44 5.81
N GLY A 155 -5.75 -9.79 6.89
CA GLY A 155 -5.23 -9.97 8.25
C GLY A 155 -4.02 -9.11 8.59
N TYR A 156 -3.81 -7.98 7.91
CA TYR A 156 -2.78 -7.03 8.33
C TYR A 156 -3.10 -6.41 9.70
N PRO A 157 -2.11 -6.27 10.58
CA PRO A 157 -2.33 -5.66 11.88
C PRO A 157 -2.82 -4.21 11.77
N PRO A 158 -3.68 -3.74 12.71
CA PRO A 158 -4.12 -2.35 12.75
C PRO A 158 -2.96 -1.36 12.74
N GLY A 159 -3.07 -0.30 11.94
CA GLY A 159 -2.07 0.76 11.81
C GLY A 159 -0.94 0.45 10.81
N VAL A 160 -0.78 -0.80 10.34
CA VAL A 160 0.20 -1.14 9.30
C VAL A 160 -0.14 -0.46 7.97
N PHE A 161 -1.42 -0.36 7.67
CA PHE A 161 -1.95 0.40 6.53
C PHE A 161 -3.03 1.37 7.03
N ASN A 162 -2.94 2.63 6.59
CA ASN A 162 -3.88 3.69 6.94
C ASN A 162 -4.33 4.39 5.65
N LEU A 163 -5.62 4.67 5.53
CA LEU A 163 -6.20 5.39 4.40
C LEU A 163 -6.71 6.75 4.85
N ILE A 164 -6.24 7.82 4.21
CA ILE A 164 -6.75 9.18 4.39
C ILE A 164 -7.23 9.73 3.06
N ASN A 165 -8.54 10.00 2.95
CA ASN A 165 -9.07 10.73 1.82
C ASN A 165 -8.88 12.23 2.03
N GLY A 166 -8.40 12.93 1.01
CA GLY A 166 -8.18 14.38 1.08
C GLY A 166 -7.57 14.90 -0.21
N ASP A 167 -7.52 16.22 -0.33
CA ASP A 167 -6.89 16.88 -1.46
C ASP A 167 -5.35 16.98 -1.34
N GLY A 168 -4.72 17.41 -2.41
CA GLY A 168 -3.27 17.62 -2.44
C GLY A 168 -2.82 18.77 -1.54
N PRO A 169 -3.43 19.97 -1.64
CA PRO A 169 -3.05 21.15 -0.87
C PRO A 169 -3.13 20.98 0.65
N THR A 170 -4.11 20.23 1.15
CA THR A 170 -4.29 19.98 2.58
C THR A 170 -3.58 18.70 3.01
N VAL A 171 -4.20 17.54 2.82
CA VAL A 171 -3.68 16.26 3.34
C VAL A 171 -2.35 15.88 2.69
N GLY A 172 -2.21 16.09 1.39
CA GLY A 172 -0.95 15.81 0.68
C GLY A 172 0.22 16.63 1.23
N THR A 173 0.00 17.93 1.43
CA THR A 173 1.02 18.83 2.00
C THR A 173 1.37 18.48 3.44
N LEU A 174 0.36 18.15 4.26
CA LEU A 174 0.59 17.77 5.66
C LEU A 174 1.42 16.48 5.75
N LEU A 175 1.09 15.45 4.97
CA LEU A 175 1.88 14.21 4.92
C LEU A 175 3.31 14.44 4.45
N SER A 176 3.51 15.24 3.40
CA SER A 176 4.84 15.51 2.83
C SER A 176 5.76 16.32 3.74
N LYS A 177 5.20 17.05 4.70
CA LYS A 177 5.96 17.88 5.68
C LYS A 177 6.06 17.23 7.05
N HIS A 178 5.41 16.10 7.26
CA HIS A 178 5.31 15.52 8.59
C HIS A 178 6.64 14.94 9.04
N LYS A 179 7.14 15.38 10.20
CA LYS A 179 8.45 15.00 10.75
C LYS A 179 8.63 13.52 11.07
N ASP A 180 7.52 12.82 11.29
CA ASP A 180 7.48 11.38 11.62
C ASP A 180 7.08 10.52 10.41
N VAL A 181 7.15 11.06 9.19
CA VAL A 181 7.08 10.34 7.92
C VAL A 181 8.49 10.22 7.37
N ASP A 182 8.93 8.99 7.12
CA ASP A 182 10.32 8.69 6.74
C ASP A 182 10.51 8.67 5.22
N MET A 183 9.40 8.51 4.44
CA MET A 183 9.41 8.46 2.98
C MET A 183 8.07 8.88 2.37
#